data_d19aa8bb66bb05dbd18936a7a18f5ba0
#
_entry.id   d19aa8bb66bb05dbd18936a7a18f5ba0
#
_cell.length_a   1.000
_cell.length_b   1.000
_cell.length_c   1.000
_cell.angle_alpha   90.00
_cell.angle_beta   90.00
_cell.angle_gamma   90.00
#
_symmetry.space_group_name_H-M   'P 1'
#
loop_
_entity.id
_entity.type
_entity.pdbx_description
1 polymer ?
#
loop_
_entity_poly.entity_id
_entity_poly.type
_entity_poly.pdbx_seq_one_letter_code
_entity_poly.pdbx_strand_id
1 'polypeptide(L)'
;GFSDKLEEYMLDQFPLREQLRTVNSLVRLYGLGQADIHGIYLQGGGAFRMDGPLQEKQVRHAAAVFSAVQETYFPSLPSHYVIVPDKNAKAETSRPRLDTETLRGIVREALPGMTEIDIWDLLSADDYYKTDPHWRQERLLPVAAAICEALGADAPGTFTEKALSPFYGAYYGQAALPMAPDTLTYLESADTKAAEVTGPELDGAQPVY
;
A
#
# COMPACT_ATOMS: atom_id res chain seq x y z
N GLY A 1 -20.58 -18.75 17.13
CA GLY A 1 -21.97 -19.06 17.49
C GLY A 1 -22.88 -17.84 17.43
N PHE A 2 -24.18 -17.97 17.81
CA PHE A 2 -25.11 -16.83 17.84
C PHE A 2 -24.65 -15.74 18.81
N SER A 3 -24.12 -16.12 19.96
CA SER A 3 -23.59 -15.23 20.99
C SER A 3 -22.48 -14.33 20.45
N ASP A 4 -21.56 -14.92 19.68
CA ASP A 4 -20.40 -14.20 19.12
C ASP A 4 -20.85 -13.18 18.07
N LYS A 5 -21.83 -13.55 17.24
CA LYS A 5 -22.42 -12.63 16.25
C LYS A 5 -23.24 -11.52 16.89
N LEU A 6 -23.92 -11.79 18.00
CA LEU A 6 -24.65 -10.79 18.75
C LEU A 6 -23.70 -9.82 19.44
N GLU A 7 -22.60 -10.32 20.01
CA GLU A 7 -21.56 -9.48 20.61
C GLU A 7 -20.90 -8.57 19.55
N GLU A 8 -20.52 -9.12 18.41
CA GLU A 8 -19.97 -8.38 17.28
C GLU A 8 -20.93 -7.29 16.80
N TYR A 9 -22.21 -7.63 16.63
CA TYR A 9 -23.26 -6.67 16.27
C TYR A 9 -23.42 -5.56 17.31
N MET A 10 -23.46 -5.90 18.59
CA MET A 10 -23.57 -4.92 19.67
C MET A 10 -22.34 -4.00 19.74
N LEU A 11 -21.15 -4.53 19.51
CA LEU A 11 -19.92 -3.75 19.44
C LEU A 11 -19.93 -2.78 18.25
N ASP A 12 -20.44 -3.23 17.10
CA ASP A 12 -20.53 -2.38 15.91
C ASP A 12 -21.58 -1.28 16.03
N GLN A 13 -22.69 -1.54 16.72
CA GLN A 13 -23.78 -0.59 16.92
C GLN A 13 -23.62 0.24 18.21
N PHE A 14 -22.47 0.11 18.91
CA PHE A 14 -22.29 0.84 20.17
C PHE A 14 -22.28 2.35 19.94
N PRO A 15 -23.19 3.11 20.59
CA PRO A 15 -23.25 4.56 20.44
C PRO A 15 -21.93 5.23 20.78
N LEU A 16 -21.50 6.19 19.97
CA LEU A 16 -20.24 6.93 20.14
C LEU A 16 -18.96 6.05 20.07
N ARG A 17 -19.05 4.86 19.47
CA ARG A 17 -17.89 3.94 19.35
C ARG A 17 -16.64 4.66 18.82
N GLU A 18 -16.75 5.38 17.71
CA GLU A 18 -15.59 6.04 17.10
C GLU A 18 -15.04 7.17 17.98
N GLN A 19 -15.91 7.92 18.65
CA GLN A 19 -15.49 8.96 19.58
C GLN A 19 -14.76 8.38 20.79
N LEU A 20 -15.27 7.27 21.35
CA LEU A 20 -14.61 6.58 22.47
C LEU A 20 -13.28 5.96 22.05
N ARG A 21 -13.18 5.41 20.86
CA ARG A 21 -11.91 4.91 20.29
C ARG A 21 -10.90 6.06 20.17
N THR A 22 -11.33 7.20 19.65
CA THR A 22 -10.48 8.40 19.52
C THR A 22 -10.02 8.88 20.90
N VAL A 23 -10.90 8.99 21.89
CA VAL A 23 -10.51 9.36 23.25
C VAL A 23 -9.50 8.37 23.84
N ASN A 24 -9.76 7.07 23.69
CA ASN A 24 -8.83 6.03 24.16
C ASN A 24 -7.44 6.17 23.50
N SER A 25 -7.39 6.38 22.19
CA SER A 25 -6.14 6.56 21.45
C SER A 25 -5.38 7.82 21.91
N LEU A 26 -6.09 8.93 22.13
CA LEU A 26 -5.50 10.16 22.65
C LEU A 26 -4.94 9.98 24.07
N VAL A 27 -5.70 9.32 24.97
CA VAL A 27 -5.23 9.02 26.33
C VAL A 27 -3.98 8.15 26.29
N ARG A 28 -3.95 7.12 25.44
CA ARG A 28 -2.80 6.23 25.30
C ARG A 28 -1.55 6.98 24.79
N LEU A 29 -1.67 7.78 23.76
CA LEU A 29 -0.53 8.51 23.19
C LEU A 29 -0.07 9.65 24.10
N TYR A 30 -0.97 10.53 24.49
CA TYR A 30 -0.63 11.78 25.18
C TYR A 30 -0.70 11.69 26.69
N GLY A 31 -1.60 10.87 27.24
CA GLY A 31 -1.74 10.68 28.69
C GLY A 31 -0.79 9.63 29.24
N LEU A 32 -0.61 8.50 28.54
CA LEU A 32 0.23 7.39 28.97
C LEU A 32 1.59 7.35 28.27
N GLY A 33 1.86 8.24 27.32
CA GLY A 33 3.12 8.33 26.60
C GLY A 33 3.41 7.12 25.71
N GLN A 34 2.37 6.42 25.21
CA GLN A 34 2.60 5.30 24.30
C GLN A 34 3.16 5.82 22.96
N ALA A 35 4.07 5.05 22.38
CA ALA A 35 4.76 5.46 21.16
C ALA A 35 3.92 5.28 19.89
N ASP A 36 2.86 4.47 19.96
CA ASP A 36 2.00 4.09 18.84
C ASP A 36 0.63 3.57 19.30
N ILE A 37 -0.30 3.44 18.36
CA ILE A 37 -1.58 2.75 18.50
C ILE A 37 -1.62 1.62 17.47
N HIS A 38 -1.62 0.38 17.92
CA HIS A 38 -1.62 -0.81 17.06
C HIS A 38 -0.48 -0.84 16.03
N GLY A 39 0.70 -0.36 16.44
CA GLY A 39 1.87 -0.23 15.57
C GLY A 39 1.85 1.01 14.67
N ILE A 40 0.79 1.83 14.73
CA ILE A 40 0.68 3.07 13.95
C ILE A 40 1.15 4.25 14.77
N TYR A 41 2.09 5.01 14.24
CA TYR A 41 2.60 6.24 14.83
C TYR A 41 2.39 7.44 13.90
N LEU A 42 2.42 8.64 14.46
CA LEU A 42 2.29 9.90 13.72
C LEU A 42 3.64 10.56 13.53
N GLN A 43 3.91 11.02 12.32
CA GLN A 43 5.09 11.81 11.99
C GLN A 43 4.80 12.74 10.82
N GLY A 44 5.21 14.01 10.90
CA GLY A 44 5.02 14.97 9.81
C GLY A 44 3.57 15.17 9.36
N GLY A 45 2.60 14.94 10.25
CA GLY A 45 1.17 15.02 9.95
C GLY A 45 0.60 13.79 9.23
N GLY A 46 1.40 12.76 8.98
CA GLY A 46 0.99 11.47 8.42
C GLY A 46 1.05 10.34 9.45
N ALA A 47 0.29 9.29 9.20
CA ALA A 47 0.34 8.03 9.93
C ALA A 47 1.25 7.04 9.21
N PHE A 48 2.07 6.34 9.98
CA PHE A 48 2.99 5.30 9.51
C PHE A 48 2.83 4.06 10.39
N ARG A 49 3.05 2.91 9.83
CA ARG A 49 3.03 1.65 10.58
C ARG A 49 4.46 1.14 10.76
N MET A 50 4.81 0.80 12.00
CA MET A 50 6.07 0.14 12.28
C MET A 50 6.08 -1.26 11.68
N ASP A 51 7.19 -1.62 11.02
CA ASP A 51 7.36 -2.95 10.49
C ASP A 51 7.86 -3.91 11.57
N GLY A 52 7.49 -5.17 11.40
CA GLY A 52 8.10 -6.27 12.16
C GLY A 52 9.47 -6.67 11.56
N PRO A 53 10.17 -7.61 12.22
CA PRO A 53 11.41 -8.16 11.68
C PRO A 53 11.17 -8.88 10.35
N LEU A 54 12.17 -8.79 9.46
CA LEU A 54 12.13 -9.48 8.17
C LEU A 54 11.99 -11.00 8.36
N GLN A 55 10.98 -11.57 7.74
CA GLN A 55 10.72 -13.01 7.73
C GLN A 55 11.45 -13.67 6.55
N GLU A 56 12.78 -13.73 6.60
CA GLU A 56 13.63 -14.18 5.47
C GLU A 56 13.18 -15.52 4.87
N LYS A 57 12.80 -16.48 5.73
CA LYS A 57 12.32 -17.80 5.26
C LYS A 57 11.07 -17.68 4.40
N GLN A 58 10.15 -16.78 4.75
CA GLN A 58 8.92 -16.54 3.99
C GLN A 58 9.23 -15.84 2.67
N VAL A 59 10.15 -14.87 2.70
CA VAL A 59 10.60 -14.17 1.48
C VAL A 59 11.26 -15.14 0.50
N ARG A 60 12.18 -15.97 0.97
CA ARG A 60 12.83 -17.01 0.14
C ARG A 60 11.82 -18.00 -0.42
N HIS A 61 10.84 -18.41 0.38
CA HIS A 61 9.78 -19.31 -0.10
C HIS A 61 8.94 -18.66 -1.19
N ALA A 62 8.49 -17.43 -0.98
CA ALA A 62 7.70 -16.69 -1.97
C ALA A 62 8.49 -16.50 -3.29
N ALA A 63 9.74 -16.07 -3.20
CA ALA A 63 10.60 -15.90 -4.37
C ALA A 63 10.82 -17.24 -5.13
N ALA A 64 11.01 -18.34 -4.42
CA ALA A 64 11.13 -19.67 -5.04
C ALA A 64 9.86 -20.08 -5.80
N VAL A 65 8.68 -19.72 -5.29
CA VAL A 65 7.40 -19.94 -6.00
C VAL A 65 7.35 -19.12 -7.28
N PHE A 66 7.74 -17.83 -7.25
CA PHE A 66 7.79 -16.99 -8.45
C PHE A 66 8.79 -17.54 -9.48
N SER A 67 9.98 -17.96 -9.06
CA SER A 67 10.97 -18.58 -9.95
C SER A 67 10.39 -19.83 -10.62
N ALA A 68 9.78 -20.73 -9.86
CA ALA A 68 9.16 -21.94 -10.39
C ALA A 68 8.04 -21.65 -11.39
N VAL A 69 7.21 -20.63 -11.15
CA VAL A 69 6.18 -20.19 -12.09
C VAL A 69 6.79 -19.65 -13.37
N GLN A 70 7.79 -18.80 -13.27
CA GLN A 70 8.49 -18.24 -14.44
C GLN A 70 9.14 -19.36 -15.27
N GLU A 71 9.88 -20.26 -14.64
CA GLU A 71 10.56 -21.36 -15.32
C GLU A 71 9.60 -22.36 -15.97
N THR A 72 8.45 -22.59 -15.33
CA THR A 72 7.46 -23.58 -15.82
C THR A 72 6.59 -23.04 -16.94
N TYR A 73 6.11 -21.81 -16.81
CA TYR A 73 5.09 -21.26 -17.70
C TYR A 73 5.62 -20.22 -18.67
N PHE A 74 6.74 -19.57 -18.35
CA PHE A 74 7.28 -18.45 -19.12
C PHE A 74 8.78 -18.55 -19.39
N PRO A 75 9.34 -19.75 -19.68
CA PRO A 75 10.80 -19.97 -19.75
C PRO A 75 11.53 -19.15 -20.83
N SER A 76 10.78 -18.71 -21.85
CA SER A 76 11.33 -17.96 -22.99
C SER A 76 10.96 -16.47 -22.99
N LEU A 77 10.18 -16.02 -21.99
CA LEU A 77 9.75 -14.63 -21.91
C LEU A 77 10.67 -13.83 -20.99
N PRO A 78 11.15 -12.66 -21.41
CA PRO A 78 11.78 -11.71 -20.50
C PRO A 78 10.83 -11.40 -19.35
N SER A 79 11.27 -11.65 -18.13
CA SER A 79 10.45 -11.47 -16.94
C SER A 79 11.08 -10.42 -16.05
N HIS A 80 10.24 -9.55 -15.49
CA HIS A 80 10.66 -8.46 -14.62
C HIS A 80 9.89 -8.51 -13.31
N TYR A 81 10.47 -7.94 -12.26
CA TYR A 81 9.79 -7.74 -11.00
C TYR A 81 10.05 -6.34 -10.44
N VAL A 82 9.14 -5.89 -9.62
CA VAL A 82 9.22 -4.61 -8.88
C VAL A 82 9.02 -4.91 -7.41
N ILE A 83 9.87 -4.34 -6.55
CA ILE A 83 9.63 -4.30 -5.11
C ILE A 83 9.13 -2.92 -4.76
N VAL A 84 7.85 -2.82 -4.40
CA VAL A 84 7.24 -1.55 -3.98
C VAL A 84 7.70 -1.24 -2.55
N PRO A 85 8.35 -0.09 -2.31
CA PRO A 85 8.72 0.29 -0.96
C PRO A 85 7.47 0.52 -0.10
N ASP A 86 7.48 0.01 1.12
CA ASP A 86 6.48 0.38 2.11
C ASP A 86 6.63 1.86 2.50
N LYS A 87 5.53 2.51 2.86
CA LYS A 87 5.52 3.89 3.31
C LYS A 87 6.49 4.15 4.45
N ASN A 88 6.57 3.22 5.42
CA ASN A 88 7.48 3.33 6.56
C ASN A 88 8.96 3.21 6.15
N ALA A 89 9.26 2.47 5.08
CA ALA A 89 10.62 2.39 4.54
C ALA A 89 11.12 3.73 3.98
N LYS A 90 10.20 4.62 3.60
CA LYS A 90 10.49 5.98 3.10
C LYS A 90 10.43 7.06 4.18
N ALA A 91 10.05 6.72 5.42
CA ALA A 91 9.98 7.67 6.52
C ALA A 91 11.37 8.02 7.06
N GLU A 92 11.60 9.29 7.35
CA GLU A 92 12.77 9.75 8.09
C GLU A 92 12.55 9.51 9.61
N THR A 93 12.75 8.29 10.06
CA THR A 93 12.43 7.89 11.44
C THR A 93 13.50 6.96 12.04
N SER A 94 13.64 7.00 13.35
CA SER A 94 14.42 6.03 14.12
C SER A 94 13.58 4.82 14.60
N ARG A 95 12.30 4.77 14.23
CA ARG A 95 11.41 3.67 14.61
C ARG A 95 11.73 2.39 13.83
N PRO A 96 11.29 1.22 14.32
CA PRO A 96 11.52 -0.05 13.64
C PRO A 96 11.04 -0.01 12.19
N ARG A 97 11.92 -0.43 11.29
CA ARG A 97 11.69 -0.55 9.84
C ARG A 97 12.12 -1.92 9.37
N LEU A 98 11.51 -2.39 8.30
CA LEU A 98 11.94 -3.59 7.61
C LEU A 98 13.37 -3.40 7.08
N ASP A 99 14.22 -4.42 7.20
CA ASP A 99 15.52 -4.46 6.54
C ASP A 99 15.31 -4.70 5.04
N THR A 100 15.17 -3.61 4.31
CA THR A 100 14.84 -3.60 2.89
C THR A 100 16.04 -4.00 2.02
N GLU A 101 17.25 -3.73 2.46
CA GLU A 101 18.46 -4.16 1.73
C GLU A 101 18.60 -5.68 1.75
N THR A 102 18.42 -6.28 2.93
CA THR A 102 18.40 -7.75 3.05
C THR A 102 17.23 -8.35 2.26
N LEU A 103 16.03 -7.75 2.32
CA LEU A 103 14.87 -8.19 1.52
C LEU A 103 15.20 -8.21 0.01
N ARG A 104 15.69 -7.09 -0.52
CA ARG A 104 16.03 -6.95 -1.95
C ARG A 104 17.14 -7.93 -2.35
N GLY A 105 18.15 -8.10 -1.49
CA GLY A 105 19.23 -9.07 -1.70
C GLY A 105 18.71 -10.50 -1.83
N ILE A 106 17.82 -10.92 -0.93
CA ILE A 106 17.19 -12.27 -0.96
C ILE A 106 16.39 -12.47 -2.24
N VAL A 107 15.57 -11.49 -2.61
CA VAL A 107 14.70 -11.58 -3.81
C VAL A 107 15.58 -11.67 -5.07
N ARG A 108 16.60 -10.82 -5.19
CA ARG A 108 17.52 -10.81 -6.34
C ARG A 108 18.28 -12.15 -6.48
N GLU A 109 18.74 -12.71 -5.36
CA GLU A 109 19.43 -14.01 -5.33
C GLU A 109 18.48 -15.16 -5.76
N ALA A 110 17.21 -15.09 -5.33
CA ALA A 110 16.24 -16.16 -5.55
C ALA A 110 15.49 -16.07 -6.90
N LEU A 111 15.63 -14.97 -7.63
CA LEU A 111 15.00 -14.74 -8.94
C LEU A 111 16.02 -14.49 -10.06
N PRO A 112 16.99 -15.40 -10.30
CA PRO A 112 18.06 -15.17 -11.27
C PRO A 112 17.56 -15.07 -12.72
N GLY A 113 16.38 -15.60 -13.02
CA GLY A 113 15.73 -15.54 -14.35
C GLY A 113 14.87 -14.29 -14.56
N MET A 114 14.81 -13.37 -13.60
CA MET A 114 14.01 -12.15 -13.67
C MET A 114 14.87 -10.92 -13.43
N THR A 115 14.50 -9.80 -14.04
CA THR A 115 15.21 -8.52 -13.90
C THR A 115 14.45 -7.60 -12.97
N GLU A 116 15.13 -7.05 -11.95
CA GLU A 116 14.55 -6.01 -11.08
C GLU A 116 14.38 -4.70 -11.85
N ILE A 117 13.19 -4.12 -11.80
CA ILE A 117 12.97 -2.72 -12.18
C ILE A 117 13.06 -1.93 -10.88
N ASP A 118 14.13 -1.18 -10.70
CA ASP A 118 14.35 -0.41 -9.49
C ASP A 118 13.55 0.89 -9.52
N ILE A 119 12.56 0.96 -8.65
CA ILE A 119 11.71 2.14 -8.45
C ILE A 119 11.96 2.83 -7.12
N TRP A 120 12.98 2.39 -6.39
CA TRP A 120 13.17 2.79 -5.00
C TRP A 120 13.36 4.29 -4.84
N ASP A 121 14.17 4.90 -5.70
CA ASP A 121 14.46 6.33 -5.65
C ASP A 121 13.42 7.21 -6.36
N LEU A 122 12.43 6.59 -6.98
CA LEU A 122 11.31 7.29 -7.63
C LEU A 122 10.20 7.68 -6.65
N LEU A 123 10.26 7.19 -5.41
CA LEU A 123 9.23 7.38 -4.39
C LEU A 123 9.82 7.94 -3.09
N SER A 124 9.09 8.82 -2.47
CA SER A 124 9.32 9.40 -1.15
C SER A 124 8.13 9.17 -0.22
N ALA A 125 8.21 9.51 1.05
CA ALA A 125 7.08 9.42 1.97
C ALA A 125 5.88 10.29 1.57
N ASP A 126 6.14 11.39 0.86
CA ASP A 126 5.10 12.34 0.41
C ASP A 126 4.28 11.81 -0.78
N ASP A 127 4.74 10.71 -1.40
CA ASP A 127 4.00 10.07 -2.50
C ASP A 127 2.95 9.07 -1.99
N TYR A 128 2.80 8.96 -0.67
CA TYR A 128 1.77 8.15 0.00
C TYR A 128 0.70 9.03 0.63
N TYR A 129 -0.52 8.50 0.77
CA TYR A 129 -1.58 9.18 1.53
C TYR A 129 -1.17 9.32 3.00
N LYS A 130 -1.55 10.41 3.65
CA LYS A 130 -1.23 10.65 5.06
C LYS A 130 -1.95 9.68 5.99
N THR A 131 -3.20 9.35 5.67
CA THR A 131 -4.09 8.52 6.48
C THR A 131 -4.15 7.05 6.05
N ASP A 132 -3.35 6.66 5.03
CA ASP A 132 -3.41 5.34 4.39
C ASP A 132 -2.01 4.79 4.04
N PRO A 133 -1.81 3.47 3.96
CA PRO A 133 -0.53 2.89 3.54
C PRO A 133 -0.24 3.02 2.05
N HIS A 134 -1.26 3.24 1.21
CA HIS A 134 -1.09 3.21 -0.23
C HIS A 134 -0.44 4.49 -0.77
N TRP A 135 0.27 4.32 -1.85
CA TRP A 135 0.78 5.41 -2.67
C TRP A 135 -0.34 6.15 -3.40
N ARG A 136 -0.08 7.39 -3.78
CA ARG A 136 -1.04 8.27 -4.46
C ARG A 136 -0.91 8.06 -5.97
N GLN A 137 -2.03 7.82 -6.67
CA GLN A 137 -2.01 7.48 -8.09
C GLN A 137 -1.32 8.55 -8.95
N GLU A 138 -1.56 9.82 -8.70
CA GLU A 138 -0.99 10.93 -9.45
C GLU A 138 0.53 11.08 -9.26
N ARG A 139 1.10 10.36 -8.29
CA ARG A 139 2.54 10.33 -8.02
C ARG A 139 3.27 9.15 -8.68
N LEU A 140 2.53 8.25 -9.32
CA LEU A 140 3.08 7.02 -9.89
C LEU A 140 3.54 7.14 -11.34
N LEU A 141 3.36 8.28 -11.99
CA LEU A 141 3.79 8.45 -13.40
C LEU A 141 5.28 8.17 -13.63
N PRO A 142 6.22 8.57 -12.75
CA PRO A 142 7.63 8.19 -12.88
C PRO A 142 7.86 6.69 -12.76
N VAL A 143 7.12 6.00 -11.87
CA VAL A 143 7.18 4.54 -11.70
C VAL A 143 6.65 3.84 -12.95
N ALA A 144 5.51 4.30 -13.47
CA ALA A 144 4.93 3.75 -14.70
C ALA A 144 5.87 3.95 -15.90
N ALA A 145 6.53 5.11 -16.00
CA ALA A 145 7.51 5.37 -17.05
C ALA A 145 8.72 4.42 -16.98
N ALA A 146 9.26 4.18 -15.77
CA ALA A 146 10.36 3.24 -15.58
C ALA A 146 9.97 1.80 -15.94
N ILE A 147 8.74 1.39 -15.63
CA ILE A 147 8.22 0.06 -16.02
C ILE A 147 8.07 -0.02 -17.55
N CYS A 148 7.49 0.99 -18.18
CA CYS A 148 7.35 1.04 -19.66
C CYS A 148 8.72 0.97 -20.33
N GLU A 149 9.71 1.75 -19.86
CA GLU A 149 11.08 1.72 -20.41
C GLU A 149 11.70 0.32 -20.31
N ALA A 150 11.59 -0.33 -19.14
CA ALA A 150 12.13 -1.68 -18.93
C ALA A 150 11.46 -2.74 -19.82
N LEU A 151 10.19 -2.55 -20.17
CA LEU A 151 9.41 -3.44 -21.02
C LEU A 151 9.51 -3.07 -22.51
N GLY A 152 10.21 -1.99 -22.87
CA GLY A 152 10.26 -1.49 -24.25
C GLY A 152 8.91 -0.99 -24.77
N ALA A 153 8.03 -0.53 -23.86
CA ALA A 153 6.74 0.05 -24.17
C ALA A 153 6.80 1.58 -24.18
N ASP A 154 5.82 2.21 -24.83
CA ASP A 154 5.70 3.65 -24.81
C ASP A 154 5.42 4.16 -23.39
N ALA A 155 5.97 5.33 -23.08
CA ALA A 155 5.72 5.98 -21.79
C ALA A 155 4.22 6.28 -21.61
N PRO A 156 3.73 6.36 -20.36
CA PRO A 156 2.34 6.71 -20.10
C PRO A 156 1.95 8.02 -20.81
N GLY A 157 0.73 8.05 -21.36
CA GLY A 157 0.19 9.23 -22.03
C GLY A 157 -0.12 10.38 -21.06
N THR A 158 -0.88 11.35 -21.54
CA THR A 158 -1.35 12.47 -20.74
C THR A 158 -2.63 12.12 -19.99
N PHE A 159 -2.74 12.59 -18.77
CA PHE A 159 -3.87 12.34 -17.89
C PHE A 159 -4.49 13.66 -17.40
N THR A 160 -5.76 13.59 -17.06
CA THR A 160 -6.48 14.64 -16.32
C THR A 160 -6.67 14.15 -14.89
N GLU A 161 -6.26 14.96 -13.92
CA GLU A 161 -6.49 14.65 -12.52
C GLU A 161 -7.94 14.90 -12.12
N LYS A 162 -8.52 13.94 -11.40
CA LYS A 162 -9.81 14.03 -10.74
C LYS A 162 -9.63 13.80 -9.25
N ALA A 163 -10.38 14.50 -8.43
CA ALA A 163 -10.22 14.47 -6.99
C ALA A 163 -11.51 14.14 -6.27
N LEU A 164 -11.40 13.30 -5.26
CA LEU A 164 -12.45 12.97 -4.30
C LEU A 164 -11.98 13.35 -2.89
N SER A 165 -12.77 14.13 -2.19
CA SER A 165 -12.46 14.61 -0.84
C SER A 165 -13.76 14.70 -0.02
N PRO A 166 -13.73 14.42 1.30
CA PRO A 166 -12.58 13.96 2.08
C PRO A 166 -12.31 12.46 1.90
N PHE A 167 -11.02 12.04 1.99
CA PHE A 167 -10.61 10.64 2.03
C PHE A 167 -9.96 10.31 3.38
N TYR A 168 -10.48 9.30 4.06
CA TYR A 168 -9.93 8.77 5.31
C TYR A 168 -9.50 7.32 5.09
N GLY A 169 -8.21 7.07 5.12
CA GLY A 169 -7.64 5.78 4.82
C GLY A 169 -7.59 4.80 5.98
N ALA A 170 -6.99 3.64 5.74
CA ALA A 170 -6.96 2.52 6.68
C ALA A 170 -6.28 2.86 8.02
N TYR A 171 -5.21 3.66 8.00
CA TYR A 171 -4.50 4.03 9.23
C TYR A 171 -5.33 4.95 10.11
N TYR A 172 -6.13 5.84 9.51
CA TYR A 172 -7.10 6.66 10.26
C TYR A 172 -8.08 5.77 11.04
N GLY A 173 -8.70 4.80 10.35
CA GLY A 173 -9.65 3.88 10.97
C GLY A 173 -9.01 2.97 12.02
N GLN A 174 -7.81 2.46 11.78
CA GLN A 174 -7.12 1.54 12.69
C GLN A 174 -6.64 2.24 13.97
N ALA A 175 -6.06 3.42 13.84
CA ALA A 175 -5.53 4.17 14.98
C ALA A 175 -6.59 5.01 15.70
N ALA A 176 -7.69 5.31 15.04
CA ALA A 176 -8.75 6.20 15.53
C ALA A 176 -8.20 7.54 16.06
N LEU A 177 -7.23 8.12 15.35
CA LEU A 177 -6.62 9.40 15.68
C LEU A 177 -7.24 10.53 14.88
N PRO A 178 -7.43 11.72 15.45
CA PRO A 178 -7.93 12.87 14.74
C PRO A 178 -6.87 13.40 13.76
N MET A 179 -6.97 13.00 12.51
CA MET A 179 -6.12 13.44 11.42
C MET A 179 -6.93 14.22 10.40
N ALA A 180 -6.29 15.17 9.72
CA ALA A 180 -6.89 15.79 8.55
C ALA A 180 -7.07 14.74 7.44
N PRO A 181 -8.18 14.79 6.69
CA PRO A 181 -8.39 13.89 5.56
C PRO A 181 -7.36 14.12 4.46
N ASP A 182 -7.12 13.09 3.69
CA ASP A 182 -6.48 13.20 2.39
C ASP A 182 -7.48 13.61 1.30
N THR A 183 -6.95 13.90 0.13
CA THR A 183 -7.70 13.96 -1.13
C THR A 183 -7.27 12.77 -1.97
N LEU A 184 -8.21 11.92 -2.36
CA LEU A 184 -7.95 10.83 -3.28
C LEU A 184 -7.98 11.41 -4.71
N THR A 185 -6.83 11.40 -5.36
CA THR A 185 -6.70 11.83 -6.75
C THR A 185 -6.56 10.60 -7.65
N TYR A 186 -7.32 10.55 -8.74
CA TYR A 186 -7.19 9.53 -9.76
C TYR A 186 -6.94 10.16 -11.12
N LEU A 187 -6.30 9.37 -11.99
CA LEU A 187 -5.86 9.81 -13.32
C LEU A 187 -6.81 9.29 -14.39
N GLU A 188 -7.33 10.19 -15.20
CA GLU A 188 -8.29 9.91 -16.24
C GLU A 188 -7.67 10.21 -17.62
N SER A 189 -7.74 9.27 -18.54
CA SER A 189 -7.36 9.40 -19.95
C SER A 189 -8.48 8.88 -20.85
N ALA A 190 -8.29 8.97 -22.17
CA ALA A 190 -9.21 8.33 -23.11
C ALA A 190 -9.25 6.80 -22.91
N ASP A 191 -8.09 6.19 -22.66
CA ASP A 191 -7.97 4.74 -22.48
C ASP A 191 -8.59 4.28 -21.18
N THR A 192 -8.36 4.99 -20.05
CA THR A 192 -8.98 4.64 -18.76
C THR A 192 -10.50 4.78 -18.79
N LYS A 193 -11.03 5.73 -19.58
CA LYS A 193 -12.48 5.86 -19.80
C LYS A 193 -13.07 4.78 -20.68
N ALA A 194 -12.29 4.27 -21.63
CA ALA A 194 -12.71 3.18 -22.50
C ALA A 194 -12.50 1.80 -21.87
N ALA A 195 -11.73 1.73 -20.78
CA ALA A 195 -11.45 0.48 -20.08
C ALA A 195 -12.68 -0.02 -19.31
N GLU A 196 -12.92 -1.32 -19.42
CA GLU A 196 -13.99 -2.02 -18.71
C GLU A 196 -13.42 -3.08 -17.78
N VAL A 197 -14.04 -3.25 -16.64
CA VAL A 197 -13.74 -4.33 -15.72
C VAL A 197 -14.80 -5.42 -15.80
N THR A 198 -14.36 -6.66 -15.85
CA THR A 198 -15.22 -7.85 -15.81
C THR A 198 -14.80 -8.75 -14.67
N GLY A 199 -15.74 -9.43 -14.04
CA GLY A 199 -15.45 -10.37 -12.97
C GLY A 199 -16.67 -11.22 -12.63
N PRO A 200 -16.48 -12.36 -11.93
CA PRO A 200 -17.56 -13.28 -11.62
C PRO A 200 -18.65 -12.67 -10.70
N GLU A 201 -18.32 -11.58 -10.01
CA GLU A 201 -19.23 -10.89 -9.08
C GLU A 201 -19.89 -9.64 -9.74
N LEU A 202 -19.54 -9.35 -11.00
CA LEU A 202 -20.06 -8.20 -11.72
C LEU A 202 -21.16 -8.63 -12.69
N ASP A 203 -22.23 -7.85 -12.75
CA ASP A 203 -23.31 -8.02 -13.73
C ASP A 203 -22.90 -7.41 -15.09
N GLY A 204 -22.06 -8.15 -15.81
CA GLY A 204 -21.47 -7.71 -17.09
C GLY A 204 -20.23 -6.81 -16.93
N ALA A 205 -19.80 -6.24 -18.07
CA ALA A 205 -18.70 -5.27 -18.08
C ALA A 205 -19.14 -3.94 -17.45
N GLN A 206 -18.30 -3.42 -16.58
CA GLN A 206 -18.52 -2.14 -15.87
C GLN A 206 -17.39 -1.16 -16.19
N PRO A 207 -17.65 0.16 -16.28
CA PRO A 207 -16.58 1.13 -16.43
C PRO A 207 -15.65 1.10 -15.22
N VAL A 208 -14.39 1.43 -15.43
CA VAL A 208 -13.37 1.48 -14.37
C VAL A 208 -13.62 2.68 -13.42
N TYR A 209 -14.17 3.79 -13.92
CA TYR A 209 -14.48 5.01 -13.19
C TYR A 209 -15.91 5.50 -13.47
#